data_4660b506865c261e5bd4df842459a6cc
#
_entry.id   4660b506865c261e5bd4df842459a6cc
#
_cell.length_a   1.000
_cell.length_b   1.000
_cell.length_c   1.000
_cell.angle_alpha   90.00
_cell.angle_beta   90.00
_cell.angle_gamma   90.00
#
_symmetry.space_group_name_H-M   'P 1'
#
loop_
_entity.id
_entity.type
_entity.pdbx_description
1 polymer ?
#
loop_
_entity_poly.entity_id
_entity_poly.type
_entity_poly.pdbx_seq_one_letter_code
_entity_poly.pdbx_strand_id
1 'polypeptide(L)'
;MNIKGIQFEPEFSFKTSRSGGAGGQNVNKVSTKVELDFDVVNSALLDEEQKAIILEKLNNKITKEGILQVISQTERNQLGNKEIVIKKFYEMMNACFVVKKKRRATKPSRGAKERRLTSKKRDSDIKKSRKKDW
;
A
#
# COMPACT_ATOMS: atom_id res chain seq x y z
N MET A 1 -6.73 19.21 0.27
CA MET A 1 -7.64 18.38 1.09
C MET A 1 -6.84 17.59 2.09
N ASN A 2 -7.28 17.57 3.33
CA ASN A 2 -6.58 16.87 4.41
C ASN A 2 -7.62 16.28 5.36
N ILE A 3 -7.53 14.98 5.64
CA ILE A 3 -8.39 14.29 6.61
C ILE A 3 -7.71 14.15 7.99
N LYS A 4 -6.55 14.79 8.17
CA LYS A 4 -5.84 14.77 9.45
C LYS A 4 -6.68 15.45 10.54
N GLY A 5 -6.99 14.71 11.58
CA GLY A 5 -7.80 15.20 12.71
C GLY A 5 -9.26 14.77 12.69
N ILE A 6 -9.73 14.10 11.63
CA ILE A 6 -11.06 13.48 11.65
C ILE A 6 -10.97 12.16 12.42
N GLN A 7 -11.83 11.99 13.41
CA GLN A 7 -11.98 10.74 14.17
C GLN A 7 -13.09 9.92 13.52
N PHE A 8 -12.72 8.80 12.90
CA PHE A 8 -13.64 7.92 12.19
C PHE A 8 -14.20 6.79 13.04
N GLU A 9 -13.70 6.64 14.28
CA GLU A 9 -14.08 5.57 15.21
C GLU A 9 -15.59 5.39 15.40
N PRO A 10 -16.41 6.47 15.44
CA PRO A 10 -17.87 6.32 15.60
C PRO A 10 -18.56 5.57 14.45
N GLU A 11 -17.95 5.58 13.24
CA GLU A 11 -18.50 4.92 12.06
C GLU A 11 -17.87 3.55 11.77
N PHE A 12 -16.97 3.06 12.66
CA PHE A 12 -16.35 1.75 12.49
C PHE A 12 -17.30 0.61 12.91
N SER A 13 -17.38 -0.39 12.05
CA SER A 13 -17.97 -1.68 12.38
C SER A 13 -16.88 -2.74 12.42
N PHE A 14 -16.84 -3.54 13.48
CA PHE A 14 -15.84 -4.59 13.66
C PHE A 14 -16.49 -5.96 13.57
N LYS A 15 -15.88 -6.84 12.77
CA LYS A 15 -16.20 -8.27 12.72
C LYS A 15 -14.98 -9.08 13.16
N THR A 16 -15.22 -10.13 13.89
CA THR A 16 -14.17 -11.04 14.36
C THR A 16 -14.41 -12.44 13.84
N SER A 17 -13.34 -13.10 13.43
CA SER A 17 -13.38 -14.46 12.94
C SER A 17 -12.12 -15.23 13.36
N ARG A 18 -12.13 -16.54 13.15
CA ARG A 18 -10.94 -17.35 13.38
C ARG A 18 -9.87 -16.98 12.35
N SER A 19 -8.61 -16.93 12.79
CA SER A 19 -7.50 -16.73 11.87
C SER A 19 -7.32 -17.96 10.98
N GLY A 20 -7.06 -17.73 9.68
CA GLY A 20 -6.70 -18.80 8.75
C GLY A 20 -5.22 -19.14 8.91
N GLY A 21 -4.89 -20.42 9.02
CA GLY A 21 -3.50 -20.92 9.06
C GLY A 21 -3.46 -22.43 9.17
N ALA A 22 -2.29 -23.03 8.95
CA ALA A 22 -2.04 -24.44 9.17
C ALA A 22 -2.25 -24.79 10.65
N GLY A 23 -3.23 -25.63 10.92
CA GLY A 23 -3.87 -25.87 12.18
C GLY A 23 -2.96 -26.01 13.42
N GLY A 24 -3.48 -25.50 14.52
CA GLY A 24 -3.01 -25.72 15.88
C GLY A 24 -4.20 -25.59 16.83
N GLN A 25 -4.09 -26.09 18.06
CA GLN A 25 -5.22 -26.10 19.01
C GLN A 25 -5.80 -24.69 19.30
N ASN A 26 -4.99 -23.62 19.23
CA ASN A 26 -5.44 -22.25 19.47
C ASN A 26 -6.14 -21.61 18.26
N VAL A 27 -5.75 -21.95 17.02
CA VAL A 27 -6.31 -21.39 15.79
C VAL A 27 -7.79 -21.73 15.64
N ASN A 28 -8.21 -22.91 16.13
CA ASN A 28 -9.58 -23.42 16.03
C ASN A 28 -10.51 -22.95 17.16
N LYS A 29 -9.95 -22.37 18.24
CA LYS A 29 -10.72 -22.02 19.44
C LYS A 29 -10.90 -20.53 19.68
N VAL A 30 -10.03 -19.65 19.09
CA VAL A 30 -10.02 -18.22 19.38
C VAL A 30 -10.20 -17.41 18.10
N SER A 31 -11.17 -16.48 18.11
CA SER A 31 -11.43 -15.54 17.02
C SER A 31 -10.49 -14.34 17.13
N THR A 32 -9.26 -14.48 16.62
CA THR A 32 -8.22 -13.45 16.70
C THR A 32 -8.16 -12.55 15.50
N LYS A 33 -8.68 -12.98 14.35
CA LYS A 33 -8.77 -12.17 13.13
C LYS A 33 -9.81 -11.07 13.32
N VAL A 34 -9.43 -9.84 13.04
CA VAL A 34 -10.29 -8.66 13.11
C VAL A 34 -10.43 -8.05 11.73
N GLU A 35 -11.66 -7.76 11.35
CA GLU A 35 -12.05 -7.03 10.16
C GLU A 35 -12.73 -5.72 10.59
N LEU A 36 -12.28 -4.60 10.05
CA LEU A 36 -12.88 -3.29 10.21
C LEU A 36 -13.60 -2.96 8.91
N ASP A 37 -14.88 -2.69 9.01
CA ASP A 37 -15.73 -2.22 7.93
C ASP A 37 -16.05 -0.74 8.13
N PHE A 38 -15.86 0.05 7.09
CA PHE A 38 -16.19 1.48 7.06
C PHE A 38 -16.98 1.81 5.82
N ASP A 39 -18.18 2.35 5.98
CA ASP A 39 -19.06 2.73 4.89
C ASP A 39 -18.65 4.11 4.34
N VAL A 40 -17.95 4.10 3.21
CA VAL A 40 -17.45 5.32 2.56
C VAL A 40 -18.59 6.14 1.97
N VAL A 41 -19.60 5.49 1.39
CA VAL A 41 -20.70 6.15 0.68
C VAL A 41 -21.60 6.89 1.64
N ASN A 42 -21.95 6.26 2.77
CA ASN A 42 -22.91 6.81 3.74
C ASN A 42 -22.23 7.58 4.89
N SER A 43 -20.90 7.71 4.88
CA SER A 43 -20.18 8.45 5.92
C SER A 43 -20.63 9.90 6.00
N ALA A 44 -20.96 10.36 7.20
CA ALA A 44 -21.27 11.75 7.50
C ALA A 44 -20.01 12.61 7.73
N LEU A 45 -18.85 11.98 7.93
CA LEU A 45 -17.57 12.62 8.22
C LEU A 45 -16.76 12.99 6.97
N LEU A 46 -17.19 12.52 5.79
CA LEU A 46 -16.51 12.73 4.52
C LEU A 46 -17.34 13.62 3.59
N ASP A 47 -16.67 14.59 2.96
CA ASP A 47 -17.24 15.38 1.86
C ASP A 47 -17.32 14.53 0.58
N GLU A 48 -18.22 14.91 -0.35
CA GLU A 48 -18.44 14.19 -1.62
C GLU A 48 -17.16 14.07 -2.47
N GLU A 49 -16.32 15.11 -2.48
CA GLU A 49 -15.01 15.07 -3.18
C GLU A 49 -14.05 14.08 -2.53
N GLN A 50 -14.03 13.99 -1.20
CA GLN A 50 -13.22 13.03 -0.45
C GLN A 50 -13.69 11.60 -0.71
N LYS A 51 -15.00 11.36 -0.71
CA LYS A 51 -15.60 10.05 -1.05
C LYS A 51 -15.17 9.61 -2.45
N ALA A 52 -15.29 10.50 -3.45
CA ALA A 52 -14.89 10.18 -4.82
C ALA A 52 -13.40 9.77 -4.93
N ILE A 53 -12.50 10.49 -4.26
CA ILE A 53 -11.07 10.18 -4.25
C ILE A 53 -10.79 8.83 -3.58
N ILE A 54 -11.47 8.53 -2.47
CA ILE A 54 -11.30 7.26 -1.75
C ILE A 54 -11.80 6.09 -2.59
N LEU A 55 -12.99 6.22 -3.19
CA LEU A 55 -13.58 5.20 -4.05
C LEU A 55 -12.70 4.90 -5.27
N GLU A 56 -12.09 5.92 -5.87
CA GLU A 56 -11.16 5.76 -6.99
C GLU A 56 -9.86 5.06 -6.56
N LYS A 57 -9.22 5.53 -5.49
CA LYS A 57 -7.89 5.06 -5.08
C LYS A 57 -7.89 3.73 -4.34
N LEU A 58 -8.96 3.40 -3.64
CA LEU A 58 -9.12 2.17 -2.85
C LEU A 58 -10.16 1.19 -3.44
N ASN A 59 -10.51 1.31 -4.72
CA ASN A 59 -11.52 0.49 -5.37
C ASN A 59 -11.32 -1.02 -5.19
N ASN A 60 -10.07 -1.48 -5.10
CA ASN A 60 -9.71 -2.89 -4.89
C ASN A 60 -9.86 -3.38 -3.45
N LYS A 61 -10.18 -2.49 -2.50
CA LYS A 61 -10.42 -2.78 -1.08
C LYS A 61 -11.83 -2.40 -0.63
N ILE A 62 -12.58 -1.81 -1.52
CA ILE A 62 -13.96 -1.38 -1.30
C ILE A 62 -14.88 -2.39 -1.99
N THR A 63 -15.90 -2.82 -1.27
CA THR A 63 -16.94 -3.72 -1.81
C THR A 63 -17.82 -2.98 -2.83
N LYS A 64 -18.62 -3.72 -3.59
CA LYS A 64 -19.61 -3.13 -4.53
C LYS A 64 -20.63 -2.22 -3.84
N GLU A 65 -20.81 -2.40 -2.55
CA GLU A 65 -21.73 -1.62 -1.70
C GLU A 65 -21.08 -0.33 -1.15
N GLY A 66 -19.78 -0.10 -1.44
CA GLY A 66 -19.08 1.09 -0.98
C GLY A 66 -18.44 0.96 0.40
N ILE A 67 -18.30 -0.25 0.93
CA ILE A 67 -17.70 -0.53 2.24
C ILE A 67 -16.21 -0.82 2.08
N LEU A 68 -15.37 -0.03 2.74
CA LEU A 68 -13.93 -0.26 2.86
C LEU A 68 -13.66 -1.31 3.94
N GLN A 69 -13.00 -2.40 3.56
CA GLN A 69 -12.66 -3.50 4.45
C GLN A 69 -11.17 -3.54 4.75
N VAL A 70 -10.82 -3.56 6.03
CA VAL A 70 -9.44 -3.65 6.52
C VAL A 70 -9.31 -4.83 7.48
N ILE A 71 -8.39 -5.73 7.18
CA ILE A 71 -8.25 -7.00 7.92
C ILE A 71 -6.87 -7.08 8.58
N SER A 72 -6.83 -7.63 9.81
CA SER A 72 -5.61 -8.06 10.47
C SER A 72 -5.78 -9.40 11.20
N GLN A 73 -4.75 -10.23 11.08
CA GLN A 73 -4.60 -11.50 11.79
C GLN A 73 -3.13 -11.72 12.22
N THR A 74 -2.38 -10.63 12.39
CA THR A 74 -0.93 -10.67 12.63
C THR A 74 -0.62 -11.02 14.08
N GLU A 75 -1.41 -10.48 15.03
CA GLU A 75 -1.22 -10.69 16.44
C GLU A 75 -1.98 -11.92 16.95
N ARG A 76 -1.49 -12.50 18.07
CA ARG A 76 -2.11 -13.65 18.70
C ARG A 76 -3.39 -13.29 19.46
N ASN A 77 -3.58 -12.02 19.80
CA ASN A 77 -4.76 -11.54 20.52
C ASN A 77 -5.63 -10.65 19.61
N GLN A 78 -6.91 -10.63 19.90
CA GLN A 78 -7.91 -9.84 19.18
C GLN A 78 -7.69 -8.34 19.34
N LEU A 79 -7.31 -7.89 20.55
CA LEU A 79 -7.12 -6.47 20.86
C LEU A 79 -5.98 -5.88 20.04
N GLY A 80 -4.83 -6.55 19.96
CA GLY A 80 -3.71 -6.11 19.14
C GLY A 80 -4.07 -6.04 17.64
N ASN A 81 -4.83 -7.02 17.13
CA ASN A 81 -5.33 -6.96 15.75
C ASN A 81 -6.30 -5.81 15.52
N LYS A 82 -7.13 -5.45 16.52
CA LYS A 82 -8.02 -4.28 16.46
C LYS A 82 -7.24 -2.97 16.35
N GLU A 83 -6.19 -2.79 17.12
CA GLU A 83 -5.31 -1.62 17.02
C GLU A 83 -4.62 -1.55 15.66
N ILE A 84 -4.16 -2.68 15.14
CA ILE A 84 -3.50 -2.76 13.82
C ILE A 84 -4.47 -2.39 12.69
N VAL A 85 -5.72 -2.86 12.70
CA VAL A 85 -6.67 -2.49 11.63
C VAL A 85 -7.03 -1.01 11.66
N ILE A 86 -7.17 -0.41 12.83
CA ILE A 86 -7.39 1.03 12.98
C ILE A 86 -6.20 1.81 12.41
N LYS A 87 -4.98 1.44 12.79
CA LYS A 87 -3.76 2.06 12.26
C LYS A 87 -3.66 1.94 10.73
N LYS A 88 -3.88 0.75 10.19
CA LYS A 88 -3.91 0.50 8.73
C LYS A 88 -4.97 1.33 8.03
N PHE A 89 -6.15 1.48 8.62
CA PHE A 89 -7.22 2.31 8.09
C PHE A 89 -6.75 3.76 7.93
N TYR A 90 -6.23 4.38 9.00
CA TYR A 90 -5.74 5.75 8.95
C TYR A 90 -4.57 5.92 7.98
N GLU A 91 -3.66 4.98 7.89
CA GLU A 91 -2.55 5.01 6.92
C GLU A 91 -3.08 5.00 5.47
N MET A 92 -4.04 4.14 5.16
CA MET A 92 -4.65 4.07 3.82
C MET A 92 -5.44 5.33 3.49
N MET A 93 -6.25 5.81 4.43
CA MET A 93 -7.02 7.04 4.26
C MET A 93 -6.08 8.24 4.01
N ASN A 94 -5.05 8.41 4.81
CA ASN A 94 -4.06 9.48 4.61
C ASN A 94 -3.34 9.35 3.26
N ALA A 95 -2.98 8.13 2.84
CA ALA A 95 -2.31 7.89 1.56
C ALA A 95 -3.16 8.32 0.35
N CYS A 96 -4.49 8.28 0.46
CA CYS A 96 -5.40 8.75 -0.61
C CYS A 96 -5.21 10.25 -0.91
N PHE A 97 -4.89 11.04 0.09
CA PHE A 97 -4.77 12.50 -0.03
C PHE A 97 -3.34 12.99 -0.21
N VAL A 98 -2.36 12.09 -0.27
CA VAL A 98 -0.98 12.45 -0.58
C VAL A 98 -0.83 12.79 -2.06
N VAL A 99 -0.48 14.04 -2.35
CA VAL A 99 -0.13 14.49 -3.71
C VAL A 99 1.31 14.07 -4.01
N LYS A 100 1.47 13.16 -4.97
CA LYS A 100 2.80 12.72 -5.41
C LYS A 100 3.47 13.86 -6.19
N LYS A 101 4.65 14.29 -5.74
CA LYS A 101 5.47 15.27 -6.48
C LYS A 101 5.86 14.69 -7.84
N LYS A 102 5.71 15.49 -8.90
CA LYS A 102 6.16 15.13 -10.24
C LYS A 102 7.65 14.83 -10.24
N ARG A 103 8.05 13.66 -10.70
CA ARG A 103 9.47 13.30 -10.84
C ARG A 103 10.10 14.18 -11.91
N ARG A 104 11.17 14.89 -11.55
CA ARG A 104 11.99 15.63 -12.52
C ARG A 104 12.94 14.66 -13.19
N ALA A 105 13.07 14.75 -14.53
CA ALA A 105 14.05 13.99 -15.27
C ALA A 105 15.46 14.40 -14.82
N THR A 106 16.25 13.43 -14.42
CA THR A 106 17.66 13.66 -14.04
C THR A 106 18.55 13.32 -15.22
N LYS A 107 19.52 14.21 -15.52
CA LYS A 107 20.56 13.93 -16.53
C LYS A 107 21.60 12.98 -15.93
N PRO A 108 22.20 12.07 -16.74
CA PRO A 108 23.30 11.23 -16.28
C PRO A 108 24.46 12.07 -15.74
N SER A 109 25.04 11.63 -14.64
CA SER A 109 26.22 12.31 -14.06
C SER A 109 27.42 12.23 -15.02
N ARG A 110 28.39 13.14 -14.86
CA ARG A 110 29.64 13.13 -15.65
C ARG A 110 30.35 11.80 -15.55
N GLY A 111 30.51 11.23 -14.36
CA GLY A 111 31.12 9.92 -14.19
C GLY A 111 30.35 8.75 -14.80
N ALA A 112 29.01 8.85 -14.89
CA ALA A 112 28.21 7.82 -15.60
C ALA A 112 28.46 7.87 -17.11
N LYS A 113 28.60 9.08 -17.69
CA LYS A 113 28.95 9.26 -19.09
C LYS A 113 30.34 8.71 -19.41
N GLU A 114 31.34 9.04 -18.57
CA GLU A 114 32.72 8.57 -18.70
C GLU A 114 32.80 7.03 -18.62
N ARG A 115 32.17 6.43 -17.63
CA ARG A 115 32.11 4.96 -17.50
C ARG A 115 31.50 4.29 -18.72
N ARG A 116 30.41 4.85 -19.26
CA ARG A 116 29.77 4.34 -20.47
C ARG A 116 30.69 4.44 -21.69
N LEU A 117 31.42 5.54 -21.85
CA LEU A 117 32.36 5.74 -22.94
C LEU A 117 33.55 4.79 -22.84
N THR A 118 34.11 4.60 -21.64
CA THR A 118 35.22 3.66 -21.36
C THR A 118 34.79 2.23 -21.65
N SER A 119 33.60 1.81 -21.22
CA SER A 119 33.07 0.48 -21.54
C SER A 119 32.92 0.28 -23.05
N LYS A 120 32.32 1.24 -23.76
CA LYS A 120 32.20 1.17 -25.24
C LYS A 120 33.53 1.10 -25.92
N LYS A 121 34.54 1.85 -25.48
CA LYS A 121 35.89 1.80 -26.03
C LYS A 121 36.52 0.42 -25.85
N ARG A 122 36.46 -0.14 -24.63
CA ARG A 122 36.93 -1.49 -24.30
C ARG A 122 36.28 -2.55 -25.21
N ASP A 123 34.92 -2.49 -25.34
CA ASP A 123 34.19 -3.44 -26.18
C ASP A 123 34.58 -3.30 -27.66
N SER A 124 34.85 -2.08 -28.13
CA SER A 124 35.36 -1.82 -29.50
C SER A 124 36.75 -2.41 -29.73
N ASP A 125 37.64 -2.25 -28.73
CA ASP A 125 39.01 -2.77 -28.82
C ASP A 125 39.04 -4.31 -28.83
N ILE A 126 38.18 -4.94 -28.03
CA ILE A 126 37.98 -6.41 -28.03
C ILE A 126 37.43 -6.87 -29.41
N LYS A 127 36.48 -6.14 -29.99
CA LYS A 127 35.95 -6.49 -31.32
C LYS A 127 36.99 -6.33 -32.40
N LYS A 128 37.86 -5.31 -32.33
CA LYS A 128 38.97 -5.10 -33.29
C LYS A 128 40.01 -6.19 -33.20
N SER A 129 40.38 -6.63 -31.98
CA SER A 129 41.36 -7.74 -31.81
C SER A 129 40.86 -9.04 -32.41
N ARG A 130 39.56 -9.36 -32.23
CA ARG A 130 38.94 -10.54 -32.87
C ARG A 130 38.90 -10.55 -34.38
N LYS A 131 38.94 -9.36 -35.03
CA LYS A 131 38.95 -9.23 -36.52
C LYS A 131 40.34 -9.42 -37.14
N LYS A 132 41.42 -9.40 -36.33
CA LYS A 132 42.77 -9.53 -36.82
C LYS A 132 43.24 -10.99 -36.99
N ASP A 133 42.47 -11.96 -36.54
CA ASP A 133 42.82 -13.39 -36.58
C ASP A 133 42.19 -14.14 -37.77
N TRP A 134 41.82 -13.41 -38.84
CA TRP A 134 41.32 -13.99 -40.14
C TRP A 134 42.04 -13.38 -41.32
#